data_27d35f1a07c035dfbee04ed71519bcc3
#
_entry.id   27d35f1a07c035dfbee04ed71519bcc3
#
_cell.length_a   1.000
_cell.length_b   1.000
_cell.length_c   1.000
_cell.angle_alpha   90.00
_cell.angle_beta   90.00
_cell.angle_gamma   90.00
#
_symmetry.space_group_name_H-M   'P 1'
#
loop_
_entity.id
_entity.type
_entity.pdbx_description
1 polymer ?
#
loop_
_entity_poly.entity_id
_entity_poly.type
_entity_poly.pdbx_seq_one_letter_code
_entity_poly.pdbx_strand_id
1 'polypeptide(L)'
;MNKLKKGFELVKQFISPEIVQTLIDEITTSNELKSPHGIRNAEKKFDCIAKLANTEKIISEAQSILGKEPQLVRAIFFDKNPEKNWLVSWHQDKTVSVNKKHYIDGWGPWSIKDNTHHVQPNESVLNDMVTFRIHLDDSNANNGCLNVIANSHLHGVLKQADIDVLVEGSEFIECEANAGDMLIMRPLILHASSKAINPSHRRVIHLEFSGYQLPDGLSWE
;
A
#
# COMPACT_ATOMS: atom_id res chain seq x y z
N MET A 1 18.05 0.89 14.79
CA MET A 1 17.49 -0.49 14.73
C MET A 1 16.67 -0.58 13.45
N ASN A 2 16.88 -1.59 12.60
CA ASN A 2 16.13 -1.70 11.34
C ASN A 2 14.69 -2.13 11.66
N LYS A 3 13.75 -1.18 11.66
CA LYS A 3 12.35 -1.39 12.06
C LYS A 3 11.61 -2.46 11.23
N LEU A 4 12.04 -2.74 10.00
CA LEU A 4 11.37 -3.67 9.09
C LEU A 4 12.24 -4.86 8.67
N LYS A 5 12.92 -5.52 9.63
CA LYS A 5 13.79 -6.67 9.31
C LYS A 5 13.07 -7.79 8.56
N LYS A 6 11.82 -8.09 8.91
CA LYS A 6 11.00 -9.10 8.26
C LYS A 6 10.26 -8.59 7.00
N GLY A 7 10.41 -7.30 6.67
CA GLY A 7 9.73 -6.64 5.56
C GLY A 7 8.36 -6.06 5.92
N PHE A 8 7.85 -6.29 7.13
CA PHE A 8 6.60 -5.73 7.63
C PHE A 8 6.58 -5.61 9.15
N GLU A 9 5.69 -4.76 9.66
CA GLU A 9 5.41 -4.54 11.09
C GLU A 9 3.98 -4.05 11.27
N LEU A 10 3.29 -4.53 12.30
CA LEU A 10 1.96 -4.04 12.69
C LEU A 10 2.07 -3.12 13.89
N VAL A 11 1.70 -1.87 13.69
CA VAL A 11 1.63 -0.84 14.75
C VAL A 11 0.19 -0.74 15.22
N LYS A 12 -0.04 -1.12 16.48
CA LYS A 12 -1.38 -1.11 17.09
C LYS A 12 -1.81 0.31 17.44
N GLN A 13 -3.12 0.60 17.27
CA GLN A 13 -3.75 1.88 17.63
C GLN A 13 -2.98 3.11 17.12
N PHE A 14 -2.57 3.03 15.84
CA PHE A 14 -1.82 4.12 15.21
C PHE A 14 -2.66 5.38 15.07
N ILE A 15 -3.95 5.27 14.76
CA ILE A 15 -4.91 6.39 14.81
C ILE A 15 -6.04 6.06 15.79
N SER A 16 -6.62 7.09 16.39
CA SER A 16 -7.68 6.92 17.38
C SER A 16 -9.01 6.52 16.73
N PRO A 17 -9.94 5.92 17.50
CA PRO A 17 -11.28 5.58 17.01
C PRO A 17 -12.04 6.78 16.43
N GLU A 18 -11.85 7.97 17.00
CA GLU A 18 -12.51 9.20 16.55
C GLU A 18 -12.00 9.60 15.15
N ILE A 19 -10.68 9.48 14.90
CA ILE A 19 -10.09 9.73 13.58
C ILE A 19 -10.58 8.69 12.58
N VAL A 20 -10.66 7.42 12.96
CA VAL A 20 -11.21 6.34 12.12
C VAL A 20 -12.64 6.69 11.71
N GLN A 21 -13.50 7.06 12.65
CA GLN A 21 -14.90 7.39 12.36
C GLN A 21 -15.01 8.61 11.43
N THR A 22 -14.24 9.66 11.69
CA THR A 22 -14.20 10.85 10.83
C THR A 22 -13.82 10.50 9.39
N LEU A 23 -12.78 9.67 9.19
CA LEU A 23 -12.35 9.22 7.87
C LEU A 23 -13.45 8.41 7.16
N ILE A 24 -14.12 7.52 7.88
CA ILE A 24 -15.22 6.72 7.35
C ILE A 24 -16.36 7.64 6.89
N ASP A 25 -16.79 8.59 7.72
CA ASP A 25 -17.90 9.49 7.43
C ASP A 25 -17.60 10.37 6.21
N GLU A 26 -16.41 10.97 6.14
CA GLU A 26 -16.02 11.81 5.00
C GLU A 26 -15.89 11.01 3.70
N ILE A 27 -15.32 9.80 3.74
CA ILE A 27 -15.18 8.95 2.55
C ILE A 27 -16.54 8.45 2.07
N THR A 28 -17.42 8.01 2.97
CA THR A 28 -18.72 7.41 2.60
C THR A 28 -19.73 8.43 2.07
N THR A 29 -19.58 9.70 2.42
CA THR A 29 -20.42 10.78 1.87
C THR A 29 -19.98 11.20 0.45
N SER A 30 -18.83 10.75 -0.02
CA SER A 30 -18.31 11.10 -1.34
C SER A 30 -18.96 10.30 -2.48
N ASN A 31 -19.12 10.94 -3.64
CA ASN A 31 -19.60 10.30 -4.87
C ASN A 31 -18.52 9.44 -5.57
N GLU A 32 -17.30 9.38 -5.04
CA GLU A 32 -16.15 8.70 -5.65
C GLU A 32 -16.12 7.18 -5.43
N LEU A 33 -17.02 6.61 -4.62
CA LEU A 33 -17.05 5.19 -4.22
C LEU A 33 -17.45 4.19 -5.32
N LYS A 34 -17.51 4.59 -6.59
CA LYS A 34 -18.04 3.76 -7.70
C LYS A 34 -17.03 2.74 -8.27
N SER A 35 -15.77 2.73 -7.82
CA SER A 35 -14.76 1.79 -8.34
C SER A 35 -15.06 0.36 -7.89
N PRO A 36 -14.97 -0.66 -8.78
CA PRO A 36 -15.15 -2.07 -8.43
C PRO A 36 -13.99 -2.64 -7.59
N HIS A 37 -12.85 -1.97 -7.58
CA HIS A 37 -11.63 -2.36 -6.85
C HIS A 37 -11.15 -1.20 -6.00
N GLY A 38 -9.82 -1.04 -5.83
CA GLY A 38 -9.27 0.12 -5.13
C GLY A 38 -9.46 1.44 -5.88
N ILE A 39 -9.69 2.53 -5.15
CA ILE A 39 -9.76 3.90 -5.68
C ILE A 39 -8.34 4.46 -5.63
N ARG A 40 -7.71 4.63 -6.81
CA ARG A 40 -6.38 5.23 -6.95
C ARG A 40 -6.48 6.75 -6.89
N ASN A 41 -5.33 7.38 -6.62
CA ASN A 41 -5.22 8.83 -6.42
C ASN A 41 -6.21 9.29 -5.33
N ALA A 42 -6.28 8.48 -4.25
CA ALA A 42 -7.24 8.71 -3.17
C ALA A 42 -6.97 10.02 -2.44
N GLU A 43 -5.73 10.49 -2.40
CA GLU A 43 -5.31 11.78 -1.87
C GLU A 43 -5.85 12.97 -2.68
N LYS A 44 -6.18 12.76 -3.95
CA LYS A 44 -6.76 13.79 -4.83
C LYS A 44 -8.30 13.78 -4.82
N LYS A 45 -8.89 12.66 -4.40
CA LYS A 45 -10.34 12.43 -4.40
C LYS A 45 -10.99 12.63 -3.03
N PHE A 46 -10.21 12.46 -1.97
CA PHE A 46 -10.67 12.57 -0.59
C PHE A 46 -9.73 13.48 0.21
N ASP A 47 -10.16 14.68 0.52
CA ASP A 47 -9.37 15.65 1.29
C ASP A 47 -8.91 15.09 2.64
N CYS A 48 -9.71 14.24 3.29
CA CYS A 48 -9.34 13.59 4.54
C CYS A 48 -8.13 12.66 4.39
N ILE A 49 -8.00 11.96 3.26
CA ILE A 49 -6.83 11.10 2.97
C ILE A 49 -5.60 11.97 2.70
N ALA A 50 -5.73 13.05 1.95
CA ALA A 50 -4.63 14.01 1.74
C ALA A 50 -4.14 14.61 3.07
N LYS A 51 -5.06 15.03 3.93
CA LYS A 51 -4.74 15.55 5.26
C LYS A 51 -4.04 14.50 6.12
N LEU A 52 -4.58 13.27 6.16
CA LEU A 52 -3.99 12.15 6.92
C LEU A 52 -2.56 11.87 6.46
N ALA A 53 -2.32 11.75 5.15
CA ALA A 53 -1.00 11.47 4.57
C ALA A 53 0.05 12.53 4.94
N ASN A 54 -0.37 13.79 5.18
CA ASN A 54 0.48 14.91 5.52
C ASN A 54 0.54 15.20 7.03
N THR A 55 -0.05 14.37 7.89
CA THR A 55 0.08 14.57 9.34
C THR A 55 1.52 14.33 9.79
N GLU A 56 1.97 15.10 10.79
CA GLU A 56 3.30 14.96 11.39
C GLU A 56 3.57 13.52 11.82
N LYS A 57 2.56 12.83 12.33
CA LYS A 57 2.67 11.43 12.77
C LYS A 57 3.00 10.47 11.64
N ILE A 58 2.34 10.59 10.48
CA ILE A 58 2.61 9.78 9.28
C ILE A 58 4.00 10.11 8.70
N ILE A 59 4.29 11.39 8.54
CA ILE A 59 5.57 11.85 7.96
C ILE A 59 6.75 11.43 8.85
N SER A 60 6.67 11.64 10.16
CA SER A 60 7.72 11.23 11.09
C SER A 60 7.94 9.71 11.10
N GLU A 61 6.87 8.91 11.02
CA GLU A 61 7.01 7.45 10.94
C GLU A 61 7.68 7.02 9.63
N ALA A 62 7.27 7.58 8.48
CA ALA A 62 7.90 7.32 7.18
C ALA A 62 9.39 7.72 7.19
N GLN A 63 9.71 8.92 7.70
CA GLN A 63 11.07 9.42 7.83
C GLN A 63 11.94 8.52 8.72
N SER A 64 11.38 8.02 9.83
CA SER A 64 12.09 7.12 10.74
C SER A 64 12.52 5.80 10.09
N ILE A 65 11.78 5.34 9.08
CA ILE A 65 12.02 4.10 8.36
C ILE A 65 12.93 4.32 7.16
N LEU A 66 12.70 5.42 6.42
CA LEU A 66 13.46 5.75 5.20
C LEU A 66 14.81 6.40 5.52
N GLY A 67 14.94 7.07 6.68
CA GLY A 67 16.12 7.86 7.03
C GLY A 67 16.31 9.12 6.19
N LYS A 68 15.29 9.51 5.43
CA LYS A 68 15.25 10.63 4.49
C LYS A 68 13.89 11.32 4.55
N GLU A 69 13.80 12.50 3.96
CA GLU A 69 12.52 13.20 3.77
C GLU A 69 11.57 12.35 2.92
N PRO A 70 10.42 11.92 3.44
CA PRO A 70 9.47 11.10 2.70
C PRO A 70 8.64 11.96 1.74
N GLN A 71 8.44 11.46 0.54
CA GLN A 71 7.52 12.01 -0.45
C GLN A 71 6.41 11.01 -0.70
N LEU A 72 5.15 11.46 -0.71
CA LEU A 72 4.02 10.62 -1.06
C LEU A 72 4.09 10.28 -2.55
N VAL A 73 4.12 8.98 -2.87
CA VAL A 73 4.14 8.46 -4.24
C VAL A 73 2.72 8.31 -4.77
N ARG A 74 1.82 7.77 -3.96
CA ARG A 74 0.38 7.63 -4.23
C ARG A 74 -0.39 7.21 -2.99
N ALA A 75 -1.71 7.42 -3.02
CA ALA A 75 -2.62 6.81 -2.09
C ALA A 75 -3.68 5.97 -2.82
N ILE A 76 -4.09 4.85 -2.22
CA ILE A 76 -5.17 3.99 -2.71
C ILE A 76 -6.12 3.71 -1.56
N PHE A 77 -7.41 3.89 -1.79
CA PHE A 77 -8.44 3.45 -0.85
C PHE A 77 -9.03 2.12 -1.31
N PHE A 78 -9.01 1.13 -0.44
CA PHE A 78 -9.60 -0.19 -0.66
C PHE A 78 -10.82 -0.37 0.23
N ASP A 79 -11.91 -0.88 -0.34
CA ASP A 79 -13.08 -1.33 0.41
C ASP A 79 -13.54 -2.68 -0.12
N LYS A 80 -13.15 -3.76 0.56
CA LYS A 80 -13.77 -5.07 0.37
C LYS A 80 -15.07 -5.08 1.18
N ASN A 81 -16.15 -5.50 0.52
CA ASN A 81 -17.47 -5.57 1.12
C ASN A 81 -18.30 -6.69 0.43
N PRO A 82 -19.54 -6.97 0.85
CA PRO A 82 -20.32 -8.05 0.25
C PRO A 82 -20.50 -7.96 -1.27
N GLU A 83 -20.53 -6.75 -1.83
CA GLU A 83 -20.67 -6.54 -3.28
C GLU A 83 -19.32 -6.59 -4.02
N LYS A 84 -18.23 -6.39 -3.29
CA LYS A 84 -16.86 -6.25 -3.82
C LYS A 84 -15.89 -7.16 -3.07
N ASN A 85 -16.01 -8.48 -3.32
CA ASN A 85 -15.20 -9.51 -2.67
C ASN A 85 -14.26 -10.18 -3.69
N TRP A 86 -13.11 -9.56 -3.94
CA TRP A 86 -12.14 -10.05 -4.93
C TRP A 86 -10.93 -10.75 -4.28
N LEU A 87 -10.34 -11.67 -5.02
CA LEU A 87 -9.05 -12.28 -4.71
C LEU A 87 -7.91 -11.36 -5.15
N VAL A 88 -6.88 -11.27 -4.33
CA VAL A 88 -5.58 -10.68 -4.70
C VAL A 88 -4.55 -11.81 -4.64
N SER A 89 -4.06 -12.26 -5.81
CA SER A 89 -3.02 -13.30 -5.90
C SER A 89 -1.69 -12.80 -5.30
N TRP A 90 -0.80 -13.73 -4.98
CA TRP A 90 0.55 -13.40 -4.51
C TRP A 90 1.30 -12.52 -5.50
N HIS A 91 1.81 -11.39 -5.02
CA HIS A 91 2.52 -10.41 -5.83
C HIS A 91 3.41 -9.51 -4.97
N GLN A 92 4.20 -8.69 -5.64
CA GLN A 92 4.96 -7.56 -5.10
C GLN A 92 4.40 -6.26 -5.67
N ASP A 93 4.44 -5.17 -4.91
CA ASP A 93 4.16 -3.83 -5.43
C ASP A 93 5.40 -3.31 -6.17
N LYS A 94 5.41 -3.44 -7.50
CA LYS A 94 6.58 -3.16 -8.34
C LYS A 94 6.49 -1.87 -9.14
N THR A 95 5.43 -1.10 -9.00
CA THR A 95 5.22 0.10 -9.82
C THR A 95 5.04 1.34 -8.96
N VAL A 96 5.53 2.46 -9.47
CA VAL A 96 5.34 3.79 -8.90
C VAL A 96 4.49 4.66 -9.83
N SER A 97 3.92 5.74 -9.28
CA SER A 97 3.14 6.74 -10.02
C SER A 97 3.98 8.00 -10.22
N VAL A 98 4.01 8.52 -11.44
CA VAL A 98 4.74 9.75 -11.80
C VAL A 98 3.91 10.64 -12.72
N ASN A 99 4.22 11.94 -12.71
CA ASN A 99 3.46 12.98 -13.44
C ASN A 99 3.49 12.83 -14.97
N LYS A 100 4.52 12.21 -15.54
CA LYS A 100 4.65 12.02 -17.00
C LYS A 100 5.55 10.84 -17.34
N LYS A 101 5.41 10.32 -18.56
CA LYS A 101 6.37 9.36 -19.12
C LYS A 101 7.68 10.07 -19.44
N HIS A 102 8.78 9.50 -18.95
CA HIS A 102 10.14 9.98 -19.21
C HIS A 102 11.07 8.79 -19.44
N TYR A 103 12.03 8.93 -20.37
CA TYR A 103 13.01 7.87 -20.58
C TYR A 103 14.03 7.86 -19.43
N ILE A 104 14.07 6.74 -18.71
CA ILE A 104 15.08 6.47 -17.68
C ILE A 104 15.55 5.04 -17.91
N ASP A 105 16.87 4.86 -17.98
CA ASP A 105 17.44 3.53 -18.19
C ASP A 105 17.01 2.55 -17.09
N GLY A 106 16.58 1.36 -17.50
CA GLY A 106 16.08 0.32 -16.62
C GLY A 106 14.66 0.55 -16.07
N TRP A 107 13.95 1.64 -16.44
CA TRP A 107 12.56 1.87 -16.05
C TRP A 107 11.58 1.36 -17.10
N GLY A 108 10.70 0.46 -16.71
CA GLY A 108 9.68 -0.14 -17.58
C GLY A 108 9.18 -1.49 -17.04
N PRO A 109 8.06 -1.99 -17.53
CA PRO A 109 7.17 -1.38 -18.52
C PRO A 109 6.37 -0.19 -17.99
N TRP A 110 5.94 0.67 -18.91
CA TRP A 110 5.05 1.80 -18.64
C TRP A 110 3.59 1.43 -18.88
N SER A 111 2.71 1.99 -18.06
CA SER A 111 1.25 1.87 -18.22
C SER A 111 0.56 3.15 -17.81
N ILE A 112 -0.69 3.32 -18.20
CA ILE A 112 -1.57 4.42 -17.74
C ILE A 112 -2.76 3.78 -17.04
N LYS A 113 -3.04 4.22 -15.81
CA LYS A 113 -4.20 3.80 -15.00
C LYS A 113 -4.81 5.04 -14.37
N ASP A 114 -6.12 5.24 -14.54
CA ASP A 114 -6.84 6.40 -14.03
C ASP A 114 -6.17 7.75 -14.40
N ASN A 115 -5.73 7.86 -15.68
CA ASN A 115 -5.00 8.99 -16.26
C ASN A 115 -3.63 9.29 -15.64
N THR A 116 -3.09 8.39 -14.83
CA THR A 116 -1.79 8.52 -14.18
C THR A 116 -0.77 7.59 -14.82
N HIS A 117 0.46 8.05 -15.02
CA HIS A 117 1.56 7.24 -15.51
C HIS A 117 2.11 6.34 -14.40
N HIS A 118 2.16 5.05 -14.70
CA HIS A 118 2.77 4.05 -13.83
C HIS A 118 3.95 3.41 -14.54
N VAL A 119 5.01 3.14 -13.79
CA VAL A 119 6.21 2.50 -14.30
C VAL A 119 6.80 1.58 -13.23
N GLN A 120 7.40 0.47 -13.65
CA GLN A 120 8.30 -0.27 -12.78
C GLN A 120 9.67 0.41 -12.82
N PRO A 121 10.14 0.99 -11.71
CA PRO A 121 11.47 1.60 -11.63
C PRO A 121 12.55 0.54 -11.36
N ASN A 122 13.80 0.97 -11.28
CA ASN A 122 14.89 0.15 -10.76
C ASN A 122 14.62 -0.26 -9.31
N GLU A 123 15.14 -1.41 -8.92
CA GLU A 123 14.96 -1.97 -7.58
C GLU A 123 15.42 -1.02 -6.46
N SER A 124 16.45 -0.20 -6.71
CA SER A 124 16.93 0.81 -5.75
C SER A 124 15.85 1.80 -5.33
N VAL A 125 14.93 2.15 -6.23
CA VAL A 125 13.78 3.02 -5.92
C VAL A 125 12.79 2.29 -5.02
N LEU A 126 12.46 1.04 -5.35
CA LEU A 126 11.51 0.22 -4.57
C LEU A 126 12.04 -0.10 -3.16
N ASN A 127 13.37 -0.27 -3.04
CA ASN A 127 14.03 -0.48 -1.74
C ASN A 127 14.07 0.80 -0.88
N ASP A 128 13.93 1.99 -1.50
CA ASP A 128 13.84 3.29 -0.83
C ASP A 128 12.37 3.74 -0.65
N MET A 129 11.47 2.77 -0.50
CA MET A 129 10.04 2.99 -0.30
C MET A 129 9.51 2.25 0.93
N VAL A 130 8.42 2.77 1.45
CA VAL A 130 7.62 2.15 2.51
C VAL A 130 6.14 2.34 2.22
N THR A 131 5.35 1.34 2.57
CA THR A 131 3.90 1.35 2.44
C THR A 131 3.24 1.31 3.81
N PHE A 132 2.27 2.18 4.04
CA PHE A 132 1.40 2.21 5.21
C PHE A 132 -0.01 1.79 4.83
N ARG A 133 -0.53 0.79 5.50
CA ARG A 133 -1.90 0.32 5.34
C ARG A 133 -2.65 0.59 6.64
N ILE A 134 -3.43 1.67 6.64
CA ILE A 134 -4.21 2.13 7.80
C ILE A 134 -5.59 1.49 7.73
N HIS A 135 -5.92 0.69 8.72
CA HIS A 135 -7.15 -0.06 8.80
C HIS A 135 -8.28 0.80 9.39
N LEU A 136 -9.37 0.98 8.66
CA LEU A 136 -10.57 1.67 9.16
C LEU A 136 -11.61 0.69 9.72
N ASP A 137 -11.48 -0.60 9.41
CA ASP A 137 -12.27 -1.70 9.94
C ASP A 137 -11.34 -2.83 10.40
N ASP A 138 -11.85 -3.70 11.25
CA ASP A 138 -11.15 -4.91 11.64
C ASP A 138 -10.88 -5.78 10.42
N SER A 139 -9.69 -6.35 10.36
CA SER A 139 -9.21 -7.21 9.28
C SER A 139 -8.71 -8.51 9.87
N ASN A 140 -9.29 -9.65 9.48
CA ASN A 140 -8.95 -10.96 9.99
C ASN A 140 -9.03 -12.03 8.87
N ALA A 141 -8.72 -13.27 9.18
CA ALA A 141 -8.75 -14.38 8.23
C ALA A 141 -10.13 -14.54 7.56
N ASN A 142 -11.23 -14.32 8.28
CA ASN A 142 -12.58 -14.52 7.76
C ASN A 142 -13.04 -13.43 6.77
N ASN A 143 -12.49 -12.21 6.89
CA ASN A 143 -12.83 -11.11 5.96
C ASN A 143 -11.70 -10.77 4.99
N GLY A 144 -10.70 -11.68 4.84
CA GLY A 144 -9.64 -11.61 3.86
C GLY A 144 -8.56 -10.59 4.21
N CYS A 145 -7.97 -10.68 5.42
CA CYS A 145 -6.80 -9.91 5.80
C CYS A 145 -5.63 -10.11 4.81
N LEU A 146 -4.63 -9.25 4.89
CA LEU A 146 -3.44 -9.41 4.09
C LEU A 146 -2.59 -10.58 4.61
N ASN A 147 -2.14 -11.44 3.72
CA ASN A 147 -1.15 -12.48 3.99
C ASN A 147 0.20 -12.02 3.46
N VAL A 148 1.27 -12.25 4.21
CA VAL A 148 2.64 -11.91 3.81
C VAL A 148 3.59 -13.08 4.00
N ILE A 149 4.63 -13.18 3.15
CA ILE A 149 5.76 -14.08 3.36
C ILE A 149 6.91 -13.27 3.92
N ALA A 150 7.26 -13.51 5.19
CA ALA A 150 8.31 -12.78 5.87
C ALA A 150 9.66 -12.92 5.14
N ASN A 151 10.44 -11.84 5.10
CA ASN A 151 11.74 -11.74 4.43
C ASN A 151 11.72 -11.85 2.89
N SER A 152 10.57 -12.09 2.25
CA SER A 152 10.49 -12.25 0.80
C SER A 152 10.95 -11.00 0.00
N HIS A 153 10.90 -9.82 0.60
CA HIS A 153 11.43 -8.58 0.02
C HIS A 153 12.96 -8.61 -0.22
N LEU A 154 13.68 -9.50 0.47
CA LEU A 154 15.13 -9.65 0.32
C LEU A 154 15.55 -10.35 -1.00
N HIS A 155 14.59 -10.95 -1.70
CA HIS A 155 14.84 -11.59 -3.00
C HIS A 155 14.80 -10.59 -4.17
N GLY A 156 14.62 -9.27 -3.89
CA GLY A 156 14.51 -8.26 -4.92
C GLY A 156 13.22 -8.39 -5.74
N VAL A 157 13.26 -7.91 -6.98
CA VAL A 157 12.13 -7.97 -7.92
C VAL A 157 12.03 -9.37 -8.54
N LEU A 158 10.94 -10.09 -8.23
CA LEU A 158 10.70 -11.45 -8.69
C LEU A 158 9.83 -11.50 -9.96
N LYS A 159 10.07 -12.49 -10.83
CA LYS A 159 9.15 -12.88 -11.89
C LYS A 159 8.04 -13.79 -11.33
N GLN A 160 6.93 -13.92 -12.06
CA GLN A 160 5.80 -14.73 -11.56
C GLN A 160 6.18 -16.18 -11.25
N ALA A 161 6.99 -16.83 -12.09
CA ALA A 161 7.42 -18.20 -11.84
C ALA A 161 8.25 -18.35 -10.55
N ASP A 162 9.08 -17.34 -10.22
CA ASP A 162 9.87 -17.34 -8.98
C ASP A 162 8.97 -17.09 -7.77
N ILE A 163 7.92 -16.27 -7.92
CA ILE A 163 6.89 -16.06 -6.89
C ILE A 163 6.17 -17.36 -6.59
N ASP A 164 5.74 -18.10 -7.63
CA ASP A 164 4.98 -19.34 -7.48
C ASP A 164 5.81 -20.39 -6.72
N VAL A 165 7.09 -20.56 -7.08
CA VAL A 165 8.01 -21.47 -6.38
C VAL A 165 8.23 -21.06 -4.93
N LEU A 166 8.42 -19.75 -4.68
CA LEU A 166 8.65 -19.26 -3.32
C LEU A 166 7.41 -19.42 -2.43
N VAL A 167 6.23 -19.22 -2.98
CA VAL A 167 4.95 -19.40 -2.27
C VAL A 167 4.71 -20.85 -1.90
N GLU A 168 4.98 -21.81 -2.80
CA GLU A 168 4.83 -23.24 -2.54
C GLU A 168 5.75 -23.73 -1.40
N GLY A 169 6.94 -23.15 -1.27
CA GLY A 169 7.95 -23.51 -0.28
C GLY A 169 7.93 -22.70 1.03
N SER A 170 6.96 -21.79 1.22
CA SER A 170 6.97 -20.85 2.34
C SER A 170 5.70 -20.88 3.18
N GLU A 171 5.86 -20.68 4.47
CA GLU A 171 4.74 -20.32 5.35
C GLU A 171 4.41 -18.82 5.19
N PHE A 172 3.15 -18.47 5.28
CA PHE A 172 2.70 -17.08 5.29
C PHE A 172 2.14 -16.68 6.65
N ILE A 173 2.11 -15.39 6.88
CA ILE A 173 1.59 -14.79 8.11
C ILE A 173 0.33 -14.00 7.75
N GLU A 174 -0.77 -14.29 8.46
CA GLU A 174 -2.00 -13.51 8.40
C GLU A 174 -1.82 -12.21 9.18
N CYS A 175 -1.87 -11.08 8.48
CA CYS A 175 -1.73 -9.77 9.09
C CYS A 175 -3.09 -9.28 9.61
N GLU A 176 -3.57 -9.89 10.68
CA GLU A 176 -4.78 -9.43 11.35
C GLU A 176 -4.55 -8.08 12.03
N ALA A 177 -5.52 -7.18 11.89
CA ALA A 177 -5.45 -5.82 12.41
C ALA A 177 -6.84 -5.36 12.88
N ASN A 178 -6.88 -4.51 13.90
CA ASN A 178 -8.10 -3.84 14.32
C ASN A 178 -8.23 -2.47 13.64
N ALA A 179 -9.43 -1.89 13.65
CA ALA A 179 -9.63 -0.52 13.25
C ALA A 179 -8.69 0.42 14.03
N GLY A 180 -8.02 1.33 13.31
CA GLY A 180 -6.99 2.21 13.86
C GLY A 180 -5.57 1.66 13.84
N ASP A 181 -5.35 0.36 13.57
CA ASP A 181 -4.02 -0.21 13.41
C ASP A 181 -3.41 0.18 12.05
N MET A 182 -2.08 0.19 11.97
CA MET A 182 -1.34 0.41 10.73
C MET A 182 -0.38 -0.74 10.45
N LEU A 183 -0.55 -1.41 9.33
CA LEU A 183 0.43 -2.36 8.82
C LEU A 183 1.43 -1.60 7.95
N ILE A 184 2.69 -1.63 8.35
CA ILE A 184 3.84 -1.09 7.61
C ILE A 184 4.48 -2.22 6.83
N MET A 185 4.82 -2.00 5.53
CA MET A 185 5.44 -3.03 4.72
C MET A 185 6.40 -2.47 3.67
N ARG A 186 7.38 -3.29 3.26
CA ARG A 186 8.21 -3.01 2.08
C ARG A 186 7.44 -3.35 0.81
N PRO A 187 7.54 -2.55 -0.28
CA PRO A 187 6.82 -2.84 -1.53
C PRO A 187 7.11 -4.23 -2.11
N LEU A 188 8.36 -4.69 -1.99
CA LEU A 188 8.80 -5.98 -2.52
C LEU A 188 8.46 -7.19 -1.64
N ILE A 189 7.77 -7.01 -0.51
CA ILE A 189 7.29 -8.17 0.26
C ILE A 189 6.19 -8.89 -0.53
N LEU A 190 6.28 -10.21 -0.64
CA LEU A 190 5.22 -11.01 -1.22
C LEU A 190 3.99 -10.96 -0.34
N HIS A 191 2.88 -10.55 -0.92
CA HIS A 191 1.61 -10.46 -0.22
C HIS A 191 0.42 -10.85 -1.10
N ALA A 192 -0.63 -11.29 -0.43
CA ALA A 192 -1.87 -11.73 -1.05
C ALA A 192 -3.06 -11.41 -0.14
N SER A 193 -4.27 -11.53 -0.65
CA SER A 193 -5.48 -11.40 0.16
C SER A 193 -6.59 -12.26 -0.41
N SER A 194 -7.05 -13.24 0.36
CA SER A 194 -8.14 -14.13 -0.02
C SER A 194 -9.46 -13.38 -0.19
N LYS A 195 -10.41 -14.03 -0.86
CA LYS A 195 -11.81 -13.60 -0.76
C LYS A 195 -12.27 -13.76 0.68
N ALA A 196 -13.07 -12.83 1.16
CA ALA A 196 -13.72 -12.95 2.46
C ALA A 196 -14.69 -14.14 2.46
N ILE A 197 -14.66 -14.95 3.53
CA ILE A 197 -15.66 -16.00 3.80
C ILE A 197 -16.93 -15.35 4.31
N ASN A 198 -16.79 -14.38 5.20
CA ASN A 198 -17.86 -13.58 5.75
C ASN A 198 -17.64 -12.11 5.35
N PRO A 199 -18.11 -11.69 4.15
CA PRO A 199 -17.88 -10.36 3.65
C PRO A 199 -18.53 -9.29 4.52
N SER A 200 -17.73 -8.33 4.97
CA SER A 200 -18.12 -7.09 5.62
C SER A 200 -17.26 -5.96 5.06
N HIS A 201 -17.54 -4.72 5.41
CA HIS A 201 -16.61 -3.64 5.06
C HIS A 201 -15.23 -3.92 5.66
N ARG A 202 -14.22 -3.85 4.83
CA ARG A 202 -12.81 -3.89 5.18
C ARG A 202 -12.09 -2.79 4.42
N ARG A 203 -12.24 -1.58 4.98
CA ARG A 203 -11.69 -0.35 4.42
C ARG A 203 -10.26 -0.17 4.88
N VAL A 204 -9.37 0.10 3.93
CA VAL A 204 -7.95 0.33 4.17
C VAL A 204 -7.49 1.52 3.34
N ILE A 205 -6.83 2.48 3.97
CA ILE A 205 -6.08 3.54 3.29
C ILE A 205 -4.64 3.04 3.12
N HIS A 206 -4.18 2.97 1.88
CA HIS A 206 -2.86 2.48 1.50
C HIS A 206 -2.05 3.67 0.98
N LEU A 207 -1.03 4.07 1.72
CA LEU A 207 -0.14 5.19 1.42
C LEU A 207 1.24 4.66 1.09
N GLU A 208 1.82 5.08 -0.02
CA GLU A 208 3.18 4.73 -0.42
C GLU A 208 4.08 5.97 -0.34
N PHE A 209 5.17 5.85 0.38
CA PHE A 209 6.17 6.90 0.52
C PHE A 209 7.51 6.46 -0.03
N SER A 210 8.28 7.40 -0.58
CA SER A 210 9.64 7.20 -1.06
C SER A 210 10.58 8.28 -0.52
N GLY A 211 11.80 7.87 -0.15
CA GLY A 211 12.93 8.77 0.08
C GLY A 211 13.79 9.00 -1.16
N TYR A 212 13.43 8.38 -2.28
CA TYR A 212 14.18 8.47 -3.53
C TYR A 212 13.97 9.82 -4.21
N GLN A 213 15.05 10.47 -4.61
CA GLN A 213 14.99 11.70 -5.39
C GLN A 213 14.85 11.37 -6.87
N LEU A 214 13.72 11.76 -7.45
CA LEU A 214 13.46 11.56 -8.86
C LEU A 214 14.42 12.41 -9.71
N PRO A 215 14.76 11.97 -10.94
CA PRO A 215 15.48 12.78 -11.90
C PRO A 215 14.76 14.08 -12.23
N ASP A 216 15.52 15.11 -12.66
CA ASP A 216 15.00 16.40 -13.02
C ASP A 216 13.84 16.34 -14.00
N GLY A 217 12.79 17.08 -13.71
CA GLY A 217 11.60 17.17 -14.53
C GLY A 217 10.58 16.04 -14.32
N LEU A 218 10.85 15.09 -13.40
CA LEU A 218 9.87 14.14 -12.87
C LEU A 218 9.45 14.54 -11.45
N SER A 219 8.19 14.25 -11.14
CA SER A 219 7.65 14.30 -9.78
C SER A 219 6.78 13.08 -9.53
N TRP A 220 6.63 12.71 -8.27
CA TRP A 220 5.58 11.79 -7.87
C TRP A 220 4.23 12.39 -8.25
N GLU A 221 3.26 11.55 -8.55
CA GLU A 221 1.97 11.99 -9.06
C GLU A 221 1.14 12.74 -8.01
#